data_907b2af795df7f09d8338ef4d10f1838
#
_entry.id   907b2af795df7f09d8338ef4d10f1838
#
_cell.length_a   1.000
_cell.length_b   1.000
_cell.length_c   1.000
_cell.angle_alpha   90.00
_cell.angle_beta   90.00
_cell.angle_gamma   90.00
#
_symmetry.space_group_name_H-M   'P 1'
#
loop_
_entity.id
_entity.type
_entity.pdbx_description
1 polymer ?
#
loop_
_entity_poly.entity_id
_entity_poly.type
_entity_poly.pdbx_seq_one_letter_code
_entity_poly.pdbx_strand_id
1 'polypeptide(L)'
;MKILGIESSCDETAAAVVEDGTKILSNIIASQVEIHSRYGGIVPEVASRQHLLSVIPVVERALSNASVTPDGLSAIAVTHGPGLAGSLLVGVNLAKALALAWDLPLIGINHLEAHIYANWLGEDTPVFPLLTLIVSGGHTDLVLMNSHGELLLLGRTRDDAAGEAFDKVARVLGLGYPGGPAVERASREGTPRYHLPRAWLRGSDDFSFSGLKTAVVRLAEELGIFTMPHPNSVAADIAASFQRSVVDVLVTKTTAAASRHGVKQVLLAGGVTANELLRETVVRRLPTPVLVPDPVLCTDNAAMIASCGYFHLLAGRVAGWDLDVIPGLKLG
;
A
#
# COMPACT_ATOMS: atom_id res chain seq x y z
N MET A 1 -0.41 25.90 1.03
CA MET A 1 -1.66 25.32 1.57
C MET A 1 -1.33 24.11 2.42
N LYS A 2 -1.93 23.97 3.61
CA LYS A 2 -1.67 22.84 4.52
C LYS A 2 -2.91 21.96 4.60
N ILE A 3 -2.74 20.67 4.36
CA ILE A 3 -3.82 19.68 4.37
C ILE A 3 -3.60 18.73 5.56
N LEU A 4 -4.64 18.53 6.37
CA LEU A 4 -4.69 17.47 7.36
C LEU A 4 -5.18 16.18 6.67
N GLY A 5 -4.35 15.15 6.60
CA GLY A 5 -4.72 13.82 6.15
C GLY A 5 -5.08 12.90 7.31
N ILE A 6 -6.10 12.06 7.13
CA ILE A 6 -6.53 11.04 8.09
C ILE A 6 -6.64 9.70 7.37
N GLU A 7 -5.98 8.68 7.90
CA GLU A 7 -5.98 7.31 7.39
C GLU A 7 -6.45 6.34 8.48
N SER A 8 -7.42 5.50 8.14
CA SER A 8 -7.94 4.44 9.02
C SER A 8 -8.52 3.26 8.24
N SER A 9 -8.07 3.01 7.01
CA SER A 9 -8.71 2.02 6.13
C SER A 9 -8.52 0.56 6.56
N CYS A 10 -7.44 0.26 7.30
CA CYS A 10 -7.07 -1.12 7.62
C CYS A 10 -6.64 -1.28 9.10
N ASP A 11 -5.37 -1.39 9.38
CA ASP A 11 -4.81 -1.62 10.73
C ASP A 11 -3.83 -0.52 11.19
N GLU A 12 -3.65 0.53 10.41
CA GLU A 12 -2.95 1.75 10.80
C GLU A 12 -3.92 2.90 11.04
N THR A 13 -3.81 3.53 12.22
CA THR A 13 -4.45 4.82 12.48
C THR A 13 -3.40 5.91 12.25
N ALA A 14 -3.59 6.75 11.26
CA ALA A 14 -2.61 7.80 11.00
C ALA A 14 -3.25 9.18 10.78
N ALA A 15 -2.49 10.22 11.14
CA ALA A 15 -2.78 11.61 10.77
C ALA A 15 -1.48 12.32 10.39
N ALA A 16 -1.56 13.21 9.41
CA ALA A 16 -0.42 13.97 8.92
C ALA A 16 -0.83 15.37 8.49
N VAL A 17 0.13 16.30 8.57
CA VAL A 17 -0.02 17.63 7.97
C VAL A 17 1.02 17.73 6.86
N VAL A 18 0.55 18.00 5.63
CA VAL A 18 1.40 18.19 4.46
C VAL A 18 1.18 19.60 3.90
N GLU A 19 2.26 20.29 3.58
CA GLU A 19 2.26 21.61 2.97
C GLU A 19 2.51 21.48 1.46
N ASP A 20 1.64 22.12 0.66
CA ASP A 20 1.72 22.19 -0.79
C ASP A 20 1.85 20.83 -1.50
N GLY A 21 1.24 19.81 -0.89
CA GLY A 21 1.17 18.45 -1.44
C GLY A 21 2.47 17.65 -1.43
N THR A 22 3.59 18.24 -1.03
CA THR A 22 4.93 17.63 -1.13
C THR A 22 5.71 17.62 0.18
N LYS A 23 5.56 18.65 1.00
CA LYS A 23 6.35 18.81 2.22
C LYS A 23 5.63 18.28 3.44
N ILE A 24 6.13 17.19 4.01
CA ILE A 24 5.63 16.61 5.25
C ILE A 24 6.01 17.51 6.42
N LEU A 25 5.02 18.07 7.12
CA LEU A 25 5.23 18.80 8.38
C LEU A 25 5.11 17.86 9.58
N SER A 26 4.24 16.86 9.49
CA SER A 26 4.11 15.79 10.47
C SER A 26 3.49 14.57 9.81
N ASN A 27 3.82 13.36 10.31
CA ASN A 27 3.18 12.10 9.93
C ASN A 27 3.22 11.17 11.15
N ILE A 28 2.08 10.96 11.78
CA ILE A 28 1.93 10.16 13.00
C ILE A 28 1.16 8.90 12.66
N ILE A 29 1.73 7.75 13.00
CA ILE A 29 1.16 6.44 12.73
C ILE A 29 1.07 5.66 14.04
N ALA A 30 -0.10 5.13 14.34
CA ALA A 30 -0.35 4.17 15.40
C ALA A 30 -0.73 2.83 14.78
N SER A 31 0.25 1.93 14.69
CA SER A 31 0.09 0.60 14.08
C SER A 31 -0.53 -0.39 15.05
N GLN A 32 -1.36 -1.28 14.52
CA GLN A 32 -2.01 -2.36 15.24
C GLN A 32 -1.37 -3.73 14.96
N VAL A 33 -0.22 -3.77 14.27
CA VAL A 33 0.47 -5.01 13.86
C VAL A 33 0.72 -5.95 15.04
N GLU A 34 1.12 -5.43 16.22
CA GLU A 34 1.34 -6.24 17.42
C GLU A 34 0.06 -6.90 17.94
N ILE A 35 -1.08 -6.24 17.78
CA ILE A 35 -2.38 -6.77 18.18
C ILE A 35 -2.77 -7.88 17.22
N HIS A 36 -2.70 -7.62 15.92
CA HIS A 36 -3.13 -8.53 14.88
C HIS A 36 -2.19 -9.72 14.68
N SER A 37 -0.93 -9.60 15.02
CA SER A 37 0.04 -10.71 15.01
C SER A 37 -0.40 -11.89 15.87
N ARG A 38 -1.10 -11.63 16.99
CA ARG A 38 -1.65 -12.65 17.89
C ARG A 38 -2.74 -13.50 17.24
N TYR A 39 -3.42 -12.95 16.22
CA TYR A 39 -4.47 -13.62 15.46
C TYR A 39 -3.95 -14.21 14.15
N GLY A 40 -2.70 -13.91 13.78
CA GLY A 40 -2.11 -14.33 12.51
C GLY A 40 -2.71 -13.62 11.30
N GLY A 41 -3.27 -12.41 11.49
CA GLY A 41 -3.88 -11.57 10.45
C GLY A 41 -4.88 -10.56 11.03
N ILE A 42 -5.36 -9.66 10.20
CA ILE A 42 -6.24 -8.57 10.62
C ILE A 42 -7.63 -9.09 10.99
N VAL A 43 -8.13 -8.64 12.17
CA VAL A 43 -9.50 -8.89 12.64
C VAL A 43 -10.28 -7.57 12.55
N PRO A 44 -11.25 -7.42 11.62
CA PRO A 44 -11.90 -6.14 11.32
C PRO A 44 -12.55 -5.44 12.52
N GLU A 45 -13.21 -6.21 13.41
CA GLU A 45 -13.85 -5.65 14.59
C GLU A 45 -12.84 -5.14 15.62
N VAL A 46 -11.70 -5.82 15.77
CA VAL A 46 -10.62 -5.38 16.64
C VAL A 46 -10.00 -4.10 16.07
N ALA A 47 -9.76 -4.06 14.75
CA ALA A 47 -9.21 -2.90 14.08
C ALA A 47 -10.07 -1.64 14.29
N SER A 48 -11.39 -1.73 14.03
CA SER A 48 -12.28 -0.58 14.19
C SER A 48 -12.36 -0.07 15.62
N ARG A 49 -12.36 -0.96 16.62
CA ARG A 49 -12.34 -0.56 18.05
C ARG A 49 -11.03 0.14 18.42
N GLN A 50 -9.92 -0.31 17.89
CA GLN A 50 -8.62 0.30 18.15
C GLN A 50 -8.50 1.68 17.51
N HIS A 51 -9.06 1.88 16.30
CA HIS A 51 -9.13 3.20 15.67
C HIS A 51 -9.87 4.23 16.54
N LEU A 52 -11.00 3.84 17.16
CA LEU A 52 -11.74 4.72 18.06
C LEU A 52 -10.90 5.25 19.22
N LEU A 53 -9.98 4.42 19.75
CA LEU A 53 -9.11 4.83 20.85
C LEU A 53 -7.93 5.70 20.40
N SER A 54 -7.47 5.52 19.16
CA SER A 54 -6.21 6.09 18.70
C SER A 54 -6.38 7.35 17.85
N VAL A 55 -7.51 7.53 17.15
CA VAL A 55 -7.62 8.53 16.07
C VAL A 55 -7.53 9.98 16.60
N ILE A 56 -8.15 10.31 17.74
CA ILE A 56 -8.08 11.67 18.32
C ILE A 56 -6.65 11.97 18.79
N PRO A 57 -6.01 11.15 19.64
CA PRO A 57 -4.61 11.37 20.04
C PRO A 57 -3.64 11.50 18.86
N VAL A 58 -3.85 10.74 17.80
CA VAL A 58 -3.00 10.76 16.58
C VAL A 58 -3.17 12.09 15.85
N VAL A 59 -4.40 12.60 15.68
CA VAL A 59 -4.67 13.90 15.06
C VAL A 59 -4.09 15.05 15.90
N GLU A 60 -4.32 15.06 17.22
CA GLU A 60 -3.77 16.08 18.12
C GLU A 60 -2.25 16.13 18.03
N ARG A 61 -1.60 14.97 18.04
CA ARG A 61 -0.15 14.87 17.92
C ARG A 61 0.36 15.32 16.54
N ALA A 62 -0.38 15.02 15.46
CA ALA A 62 -0.02 15.47 14.12
C ALA A 62 -0.04 17.01 14.02
N LEU A 63 -1.08 17.65 14.53
CA LEU A 63 -1.19 19.12 14.56
C LEU A 63 -0.10 19.74 15.44
N SER A 64 0.13 19.20 16.62
CA SER A 64 1.16 19.69 17.56
C SER A 64 2.57 19.59 16.95
N ASN A 65 2.92 18.43 16.35
CA ASN A 65 4.23 18.22 15.73
C ASN A 65 4.44 19.13 14.51
N ALA A 66 3.38 19.41 13.76
CA ALA A 66 3.40 20.37 12.65
C ALA A 66 3.43 21.83 13.11
N SER A 67 3.18 22.11 14.38
CA SER A 67 2.96 23.47 14.93
C SER A 67 1.87 24.21 14.16
N VAL A 68 0.75 23.53 13.85
CA VAL A 68 -0.37 24.07 13.07
C VAL A 68 -1.64 24.03 13.92
N THR A 69 -2.36 25.15 13.97
CA THR A 69 -3.71 25.24 14.53
C THR A 69 -4.75 25.01 13.42
N PRO A 70 -6.02 24.71 13.74
CA PRO A 70 -7.08 24.56 12.75
C PRO A 70 -7.17 25.70 11.73
N ASP A 71 -7.00 26.96 12.18
CA ASP A 71 -7.05 28.15 11.32
C ASP A 71 -5.91 28.19 10.28
N GLY A 72 -4.85 27.42 10.50
CA GLY A 72 -3.72 27.30 9.57
C GLY A 72 -3.91 26.21 8.51
N LEU A 73 -4.99 25.43 8.57
CA LEU A 73 -5.32 24.39 7.60
C LEU A 73 -6.15 24.95 6.44
N SER A 74 -6.00 24.34 5.27
CA SER A 74 -6.78 24.67 4.06
C SER A 74 -7.89 23.66 3.77
N ALA A 75 -7.75 22.40 4.22
CA ALA A 75 -8.74 21.34 4.08
C ALA A 75 -8.41 20.14 4.96
N ILE A 76 -9.37 19.22 5.09
CA ILE A 76 -9.22 17.91 5.70
C ILE A 76 -9.44 16.86 4.63
N ALA A 77 -8.47 15.96 4.44
CA ALA A 77 -8.54 14.83 3.54
C ALA A 77 -8.65 13.54 4.35
N VAL A 78 -9.53 12.62 3.94
CA VAL A 78 -9.74 11.37 4.65
C VAL A 78 -9.96 10.21 3.68
N THR A 79 -9.40 9.07 4.00
CA THR A 79 -9.67 7.84 3.25
C THR A 79 -11.12 7.40 3.48
N HIS A 80 -11.88 7.28 2.37
CA HIS A 80 -13.24 6.79 2.42
C HIS A 80 -13.43 5.41 1.75
N GLY A 81 -12.38 4.86 1.17
CA GLY A 81 -12.34 3.53 0.53
C GLY A 81 -11.15 3.39 -0.43
N PRO A 82 -10.81 2.15 -0.85
CA PRO A 82 -11.27 0.91 -0.25
C PRO A 82 -10.71 0.66 1.15
N GLY A 83 -11.31 -0.31 1.89
CA GLY A 83 -10.84 -0.67 3.23
C GLY A 83 -11.91 -1.39 4.07
N LEU A 84 -11.62 -1.60 5.34
CA LEU A 84 -12.55 -2.21 6.30
C LEU A 84 -13.65 -1.21 6.67
N ALA A 85 -14.92 -1.57 6.45
CA ALA A 85 -16.05 -0.67 6.64
C ALA A 85 -16.06 0.03 8.01
N GLY A 86 -15.89 -0.75 9.10
CA GLY A 86 -15.88 -0.21 10.46
C GLY A 86 -14.70 0.72 10.74
N SER A 87 -13.54 0.44 10.17
CA SER A 87 -12.33 1.24 10.29
C SER A 87 -12.48 2.56 9.52
N LEU A 88 -12.93 2.51 8.27
CA LEU A 88 -13.22 3.70 7.44
C LEU A 88 -14.23 4.64 8.11
N LEU A 89 -15.31 4.08 8.72
CA LEU A 89 -16.33 4.87 9.42
C LEU A 89 -15.74 5.74 10.54
N VAL A 90 -14.74 5.25 11.25
CA VAL A 90 -14.09 6.02 12.33
C VAL A 90 -13.41 7.26 11.75
N GLY A 91 -12.57 7.11 10.74
CA GLY A 91 -11.86 8.23 10.11
C GLY A 91 -12.81 9.22 9.44
N VAL A 92 -13.75 8.74 8.63
CA VAL A 92 -14.71 9.60 7.90
C VAL A 92 -15.59 10.40 8.84
N ASN A 93 -16.13 9.80 9.91
CA ASN A 93 -16.97 10.53 10.86
C ASN A 93 -16.16 11.58 11.65
N LEU A 94 -14.93 11.25 12.05
CA LEU A 94 -14.05 12.24 12.68
C LEU A 94 -13.74 13.37 11.72
N ALA A 95 -13.36 13.09 10.49
CA ALA A 95 -13.04 14.11 9.49
C ALA A 95 -14.23 15.04 9.21
N LYS A 96 -15.45 14.49 9.11
CA LYS A 96 -16.69 15.28 9.01
C LYS A 96 -16.90 16.19 10.21
N ALA A 97 -16.74 15.66 11.43
CA ALA A 97 -16.91 16.44 12.65
C ALA A 97 -15.90 17.60 12.75
N LEU A 98 -14.62 17.33 12.42
CA LEU A 98 -13.57 18.36 12.40
C LEU A 98 -13.79 19.37 11.29
N ALA A 99 -14.16 18.96 10.08
CA ALA A 99 -14.45 19.85 8.96
C ALA A 99 -15.61 20.80 9.28
N LEU A 100 -16.66 20.29 9.93
CA LEU A 100 -17.80 21.10 10.39
C LEU A 100 -17.39 22.08 11.51
N ALA A 101 -16.63 21.61 12.50
CA ALA A 101 -16.25 22.43 13.64
C ALA A 101 -15.27 23.56 13.28
N TRP A 102 -14.42 23.33 12.27
CA TRP A 102 -13.38 24.26 11.85
C TRP A 102 -13.72 25.02 10.55
N ASP A 103 -14.91 24.81 10.01
CA ASP A 103 -15.38 25.41 8.74
C ASP A 103 -14.38 25.18 7.59
N LEU A 104 -13.93 23.94 7.43
CA LEU A 104 -12.94 23.55 6.43
C LEU A 104 -13.55 22.63 5.35
N PRO A 105 -13.08 22.72 4.09
CA PRO A 105 -13.43 21.76 3.05
C PRO A 105 -13.04 20.33 3.46
N LEU A 106 -13.94 19.38 3.15
CA LEU A 106 -13.72 17.93 3.32
C LEU A 106 -13.42 17.29 1.99
N ILE A 107 -12.41 16.40 1.96
CA ILE A 107 -11.99 15.71 0.74
C ILE A 107 -11.97 14.21 0.99
N GLY A 108 -12.81 13.46 0.26
CA GLY A 108 -12.78 12.00 0.27
C GLY A 108 -11.68 11.47 -0.66
N ILE A 109 -10.80 10.63 -0.13
CA ILE A 109 -9.64 10.09 -0.85
C ILE A 109 -9.79 8.58 -1.06
N ASN A 110 -9.50 8.14 -2.28
CA ASN A 110 -9.30 6.73 -2.56
C ASN A 110 -7.92 6.31 -2.04
N HIS A 111 -7.90 5.30 -1.16
CA HIS A 111 -6.69 4.79 -0.53
C HIS A 111 -5.60 4.37 -1.54
N LEU A 112 -5.99 3.72 -2.64
CA LEU A 112 -5.04 3.27 -3.67
C LEU A 112 -4.49 4.45 -4.49
N GLU A 113 -5.32 5.46 -4.75
CA GLU A 113 -4.87 6.71 -5.37
C GLU A 113 -3.86 7.41 -4.46
N ALA A 114 -4.12 7.46 -3.15
CA ALA A 114 -3.19 8.07 -2.20
C ALA A 114 -1.82 7.39 -2.20
N HIS A 115 -1.75 6.07 -2.30
CA HIS A 115 -0.48 5.36 -2.44
C HIS A 115 0.34 5.83 -3.65
N ILE A 116 -0.30 6.19 -4.77
CA ILE A 116 0.41 6.79 -5.91
C ILE A 116 1.04 8.12 -5.49
N TYR A 117 0.27 8.96 -4.76
CA TYR A 117 0.71 10.28 -4.31
C TYR A 117 1.79 10.26 -3.23
N ALA A 118 2.08 9.12 -2.59
CA ALA A 118 3.25 8.97 -1.74
C ALA A 118 4.57 9.31 -2.47
N ASN A 119 4.61 9.15 -3.79
CA ASN A 119 5.78 9.50 -4.61
C ASN A 119 6.01 11.01 -4.76
N TRP A 120 5.04 11.87 -4.46
CA TRP A 120 5.22 13.33 -4.43
C TRP A 120 5.79 13.86 -3.12
N LEU A 121 5.93 12.98 -2.11
CA LEU A 121 6.48 13.31 -0.79
C LEU A 121 8.01 13.13 -0.71
N GLY A 122 8.66 12.73 -1.79
CA GLY A 122 10.10 12.60 -1.93
C GLY A 122 10.77 13.88 -2.43
N GLU A 123 12.07 13.77 -2.71
CA GLU A 123 12.85 14.88 -3.28
C GLU A 123 12.57 15.11 -4.77
N ASP A 124 12.28 14.03 -5.50
CA ASP A 124 12.00 14.06 -6.93
C ASP A 124 10.51 14.21 -7.21
N THR A 125 10.15 15.07 -8.16
CA THR A 125 8.78 15.23 -8.61
C THR A 125 8.46 14.26 -9.76
N PRO A 126 7.41 13.42 -9.65
CA PRO A 126 6.99 12.53 -10.72
C PRO A 126 6.65 13.25 -12.04
N VAL A 127 7.00 12.63 -13.17
CA VAL A 127 6.84 13.20 -14.53
C VAL A 127 5.85 12.40 -15.35
N PHE A 128 4.79 13.07 -15.81
CA PHE A 128 3.74 12.46 -16.66
C PHE A 128 4.13 12.28 -18.13
N PRO A 129 3.56 11.31 -18.87
CA PRO A 129 2.73 10.24 -18.37
C PRO A 129 3.56 9.22 -17.56
N LEU A 130 2.96 8.65 -16.52
CA LEU A 130 3.62 7.68 -15.65
C LEU A 130 2.80 6.40 -15.48
N LEU A 131 3.47 5.31 -15.15
CA LEU A 131 2.87 4.02 -14.80
C LEU A 131 3.18 3.73 -13.34
N THR A 132 2.16 3.42 -12.54
CA THR A 132 2.37 3.00 -11.15
C THR A 132 2.09 1.51 -11.00
N LEU A 133 3.03 0.79 -10.39
CA LEU A 133 2.81 -0.55 -9.85
C LEU A 133 2.42 -0.41 -8.37
N ILE A 134 1.15 -0.65 -8.06
CA ILE A 134 0.63 -0.66 -6.68
C ILE A 134 0.64 -2.11 -6.19
N VAL A 135 1.39 -2.39 -5.12
CA VAL A 135 1.47 -3.74 -4.53
C VAL A 135 1.36 -3.66 -3.02
N SER A 136 0.24 -4.14 -2.49
CA SER A 136 -0.07 -4.15 -1.05
C SER A 136 -0.59 -5.50 -0.58
N GLY A 137 -1.03 -5.59 0.67
CA GLY A 137 -1.69 -6.77 1.23
C GLY A 137 -2.94 -7.19 0.46
N GLY A 138 -3.76 -6.23 0.01
CA GLY A 138 -5.03 -6.49 -0.67
C GLY A 138 -5.04 -6.21 -2.17
N HIS A 139 -4.03 -5.55 -2.72
CA HIS A 139 -4.05 -5.06 -4.10
C HIS A 139 -2.75 -5.36 -4.84
N THR A 140 -2.89 -5.63 -6.15
CA THR A 140 -1.77 -5.69 -7.10
C THR A 140 -2.29 -5.16 -8.41
N ASP A 141 -2.01 -3.88 -8.67
CA ASP A 141 -2.60 -3.12 -9.76
C ASP A 141 -1.53 -2.40 -10.59
N LEU A 142 -1.76 -2.28 -11.89
CA LEU A 142 -1.02 -1.42 -12.81
C LEU A 142 -1.90 -0.26 -13.23
N VAL A 143 -1.46 0.96 -12.96
CA VAL A 143 -2.24 2.19 -13.19
C VAL A 143 -1.43 3.15 -14.05
N LEU A 144 -1.99 3.53 -15.18
CA LEU A 144 -1.47 4.60 -16.02
C LEU A 144 -2.06 5.94 -15.55
N MET A 145 -1.23 6.95 -15.41
CA MET A 145 -1.63 8.29 -15.02
C MET A 145 -1.06 9.31 -16.03
N ASN A 146 -1.94 9.97 -16.77
CA ASN A 146 -1.55 10.95 -17.77
C ASN A 146 -1.37 12.36 -17.19
N SER A 147 -2.17 12.67 -16.17
CA SER A 147 -2.13 13.92 -15.40
C SER A 147 -2.73 13.68 -14.03
N HIS A 148 -2.67 14.65 -13.12
CA HIS A 148 -3.33 14.55 -11.82
C HIS A 148 -4.82 14.22 -11.97
N GLY A 149 -5.25 13.10 -11.34
CA GLY A 149 -6.64 12.64 -11.35
C GLY A 149 -7.11 11.96 -12.63
N GLU A 150 -6.26 11.80 -13.65
CA GLU A 150 -6.53 10.99 -14.85
C GLU A 150 -5.89 9.61 -14.71
N LEU A 151 -6.60 8.70 -14.08
CA LEU A 151 -6.16 7.35 -13.77
C LEU A 151 -6.83 6.33 -14.70
N LEU A 152 -6.03 5.45 -15.28
CA LEU A 152 -6.51 4.31 -16.07
C LEU A 152 -5.93 3.02 -15.51
N LEU A 153 -6.79 2.16 -14.99
CA LEU A 153 -6.41 0.83 -14.54
C LEU A 153 -6.13 -0.06 -15.75
N LEU A 154 -4.87 -0.50 -15.91
CA LEU A 154 -4.44 -1.38 -17.01
C LEU A 154 -4.60 -2.85 -16.65
N GLY A 155 -4.30 -3.22 -15.41
CA GLY A 155 -4.39 -4.59 -14.93
C GLY A 155 -4.47 -4.65 -13.42
N ARG A 156 -5.04 -5.74 -12.92
CA ARG A 156 -5.18 -6.03 -11.48
C ARG A 156 -4.99 -7.51 -11.20
N THR A 157 -4.83 -7.88 -9.94
CA THR A 157 -4.89 -9.29 -9.59
C THR A 157 -6.30 -9.86 -9.80
N ARG A 158 -6.37 -11.08 -10.32
CA ARG A 158 -7.62 -11.84 -10.52
C ARG A 158 -7.98 -12.71 -9.31
N ASP A 159 -7.03 -12.88 -8.40
CA ASP A 159 -7.16 -13.73 -7.21
C ASP A 159 -6.37 -13.11 -6.03
N ASP A 160 -5.50 -13.86 -5.38
CA ASP A 160 -4.68 -13.34 -4.28
C ASP A 160 -3.83 -12.14 -4.74
N ALA A 161 -3.78 -11.07 -3.94
CA ALA A 161 -2.78 -10.02 -4.10
C ALA A 161 -1.38 -10.56 -3.76
N ALA A 162 -0.33 -9.90 -4.27
CA ALA A 162 1.03 -10.34 -3.98
C ALA A 162 1.32 -10.36 -2.47
N GLY A 163 0.93 -9.31 -1.72
CA GLY A 163 1.11 -9.26 -0.27
C GLY A 163 0.35 -10.36 0.47
N GLU A 164 -0.89 -10.63 0.07
CA GLU A 164 -1.66 -11.75 0.60
C GLU A 164 -0.97 -13.10 0.33
N ALA A 165 -0.36 -13.25 -0.85
CA ALA A 165 0.43 -14.46 -1.18
C ALA A 165 1.66 -14.57 -0.28
N PHE A 166 2.35 -13.46 0.04
CA PHE A 166 3.45 -13.44 1.02
C PHE A 166 2.98 -13.89 2.40
N ASP A 167 1.85 -13.37 2.90
CA ASP A 167 1.32 -13.74 4.22
C ASP A 167 0.93 -15.23 4.28
N LYS A 168 0.27 -15.72 3.23
CA LYS A 168 -0.11 -17.13 3.12
C LYS A 168 1.10 -18.06 3.09
N VAL A 169 2.15 -17.70 2.33
CA VAL A 169 3.38 -18.50 2.23
C VAL A 169 4.18 -18.43 3.53
N ALA A 170 4.29 -17.27 4.18
CA ALA A 170 4.92 -17.15 5.49
C ALA A 170 4.28 -18.08 6.51
N ARG A 171 2.94 -18.15 6.52
CA ARG A 171 2.18 -19.07 7.39
C ARG A 171 2.50 -20.54 7.10
N VAL A 172 2.54 -20.93 5.82
CA VAL A 172 2.89 -22.30 5.39
C VAL A 172 4.30 -22.68 5.85
N LEU A 173 5.24 -21.76 5.74
CA LEU A 173 6.64 -21.97 6.08
C LEU A 173 6.95 -21.73 7.58
N GLY A 174 5.96 -21.38 8.42
CA GLY A 174 6.14 -21.12 9.84
C GLY A 174 7.00 -19.88 10.15
N LEU A 175 7.05 -18.88 9.27
CA LEU A 175 7.91 -17.71 9.39
C LEU A 175 7.32 -16.57 10.21
N GLY A 176 6.01 -16.63 10.52
CA GLY A 176 5.29 -15.61 11.29
C GLY A 176 4.58 -14.55 10.45
N TYR A 177 4.15 -13.47 11.13
CA TYR A 177 3.39 -12.36 10.57
C TYR A 177 4.01 -11.01 11.01
N PRO A 178 4.04 -9.96 10.15
CA PRO A 178 3.61 -9.89 8.75
C PRO A 178 4.46 -10.73 7.80
N GLY A 179 3.81 -11.36 6.81
CA GLY A 179 4.46 -12.34 5.94
C GLY A 179 5.48 -11.76 4.98
N GLY A 180 5.24 -10.55 4.44
CA GLY A 180 6.19 -9.89 3.56
C GLY A 180 7.60 -9.77 4.16
N PRO A 181 7.77 -9.05 5.29
CA PRO A 181 9.06 -8.94 5.98
C PRO A 181 9.60 -10.29 6.47
N ALA A 182 8.74 -11.24 6.86
CA ALA A 182 9.16 -12.56 7.33
C ALA A 182 9.77 -13.40 6.21
N VAL A 183 9.12 -13.46 5.04
CA VAL A 183 9.65 -14.13 3.85
C VAL A 183 10.93 -13.47 3.37
N GLU A 184 11.00 -12.14 3.35
CA GLU A 184 12.18 -11.42 2.94
C GLU A 184 13.39 -11.74 3.83
N ARG A 185 13.23 -11.72 5.16
CA ARG A 185 14.31 -12.12 6.10
C ARG A 185 14.77 -13.55 5.84
N ALA A 186 13.84 -14.48 5.72
CA ALA A 186 14.18 -15.88 5.46
C ALA A 186 14.88 -16.06 4.10
N SER A 187 14.45 -15.35 3.08
CA SER A 187 15.01 -15.44 1.73
C SER A 187 16.47 -14.97 1.63
N ARG A 188 16.94 -14.09 2.54
CA ARG A 188 18.34 -13.66 2.59
C ARG A 188 19.30 -14.79 2.99
N GLU A 189 18.81 -15.77 3.75
CA GLU A 189 19.57 -16.94 4.18
C GLU A 189 19.41 -18.14 3.21
N GLY A 190 18.48 -18.03 2.25
CA GLY A 190 18.13 -19.08 1.29
C GLY A 190 18.71 -18.86 -0.10
N THR A 191 18.73 -19.94 -0.88
CA THR A 191 19.07 -19.91 -2.29
C THR A 191 17.82 -20.21 -3.12
N PRO A 192 17.48 -19.44 -4.19
CA PRO A 192 16.29 -19.67 -4.99
C PRO A 192 16.49 -20.84 -5.97
N ARG A 193 16.56 -22.04 -5.43
CA ARG A 193 16.86 -23.29 -6.18
C ARG A 193 15.63 -24.03 -6.70
N TYR A 194 14.43 -23.72 -6.18
CA TYR A 194 13.22 -24.40 -6.59
C TYR A 194 12.53 -23.65 -7.74
N HIS A 195 12.13 -24.40 -8.77
CA HIS A 195 11.40 -23.84 -9.89
C HIS A 195 9.91 -23.73 -9.55
N LEU A 196 9.45 -22.57 -9.12
CA LEU A 196 8.06 -22.26 -8.84
C LEU A 196 7.37 -21.60 -10.06
N PRO A 197 6.06 -21.80 -10.25
CA PRO A 197 5.33 -21.27 -11.41
C PRO A 197 5.28 -19.74 -11.40
N ARG A 198 5.12 -19.16 -12.60
CA ARG A 198 4.87 -17.74 -12.86
C ARG A 198 3.62 -17.61 -13.70
N ALA A 199 2.56 -17.02 -13.15
CA ALA A 199 1.30 -16.85 -13.85
C ALA A 199 1.38 -15.66 -14.82
N TRP A 200 1.85 -15.90 -16.04
CA TRP A 200 2.05 -14.82 -17.01
C TRP A 200 0.75 -14.20 -17.54
N LEU A 201 -0.38 -14.90 -17.51
CA LEU A 201 -1.68 -14.44 -18.05
C LEU A 201 -1.49 -13.73 -19.40
N ARG A 202 -1.02 -14.46 -20.40
CA ARG A 202 -0.63 -13.93 -21.73
C ARG A 202 -1.78 -13.10 -22.34
N GLY A 203 -1.44 -11.95 -22.93
CA GLY A 203 -2.40 -11.03 -23.53
C GLY A 203 -3.17 -10.16 -22.54
N SER A 204 -2.78 -10.18 -21.25
CA SER A 204 -3.39 -9.36 -20.20
C SER A 204 -2.33 -8.75 -19.29
N ASP A 205 -2.59 -7.56 -18.76
CA ASP A 205 -1.77 -6.92 -17.72
C ASP A 205 -2.14 -7.38 -16.31
N ASP A 206 -3.18 -8.21 -16.18
CA ASP A 206 -3.61 -8.75 -14.89
C ASP A 206 -2.57 -9.69 -14.27
N PHE A 207 -2.66 -9.81 -12.94
CA PHE A 207 -1.83 -10.68 -12.12
C PHE A 207 -2.63 -11.87 -11.58
N SER A 208 -1.92 -12.89 -11.08
CA SER A 208 -2.48 -14.03 -10.35
C SER A 208 -1.38 -14.67 -9.50
N PHE A 209 -1.65 -14.93 -8.23
CA PHE A 209 -0.69 -15.51 -7.29
C PHE A 209 -1.23 -16.73 -6.52
N SER A 210 -2.52 -17.06 -6.60
CA SER A 210 -3.10 -18.21 -5.89
C SER A 210 -2.48 -19.56 -6.31
N GLY A 211 -2.17 -19.71 -7.59
CA GLY A 211 -1.48 -20.90 -8.11
C GLY A 211 -0.06 -21.07 -7.56
N LEU A 212 0.64 -19.95 -7.33
CA LEU A 212 1.98 -19.95 -6.76
C LEU A 212 1.97 -20.43 -5.29
N LYS A 213 0.99 -19.96 -4.48
CA LYS A 213 0.79 -20.47 -3.12
C LYS A 213 0.57 -21.98 -3.09
N THR A 214 -0.30 -22.49 -3.98
CA THR A 214 -0.57 -23.94 -4.07
C THR A 214 0.68 -24.74 -4.41
N ALA A 215 1.53 -24.21 -5.29
CA ALA A 215 2.79 -24.85 -5.63
C ALA A 215 3.76 -24.87 -4.43
N VAL A 216 3.81 -23.81 -3.63
CA VAL A 216 4.62 -23.76 -2.40
C VAL A 216 4.12 -24.78 -1.38
N VAL A 217 2.81 -24.92 -1.17
CA VAL A 217 2.24 -25.91 -0.23
C VAL A 217 2.65 -27.32 -0.64
N ARG A 218 2.48 -27.69 -1.91
CA ARG A 218 2.90 -29.01 -2.42
C ARG A 218 4.38 -29.27 -2.25
N LEU A 219 5.22 -28.29 -2.58
CA LEU A 219 6.66 -28.38 -2.41
C LEU A 219 7.06 -28.55 -0.93
N ALA A 220 6.40 -27.82 -0.03
CA ALA A 220 6.62 -27.93 1.41
C ALA A 220 6.23 -29.32 1.97
N GLU A 221 5.14 -29.91 1.45
CA GLU A 221 4.73 -31.30 1.76
C GLU A 221 5.73 -32.31 1.24
N GLU A 222 6.15 -32.22 -0.03
CA GLU A 222 7.14 -33.11 -0.66
C GLU A 222 8.49 -33.10 0.09
N LEU A 223 8.90 -31.94 0.59
CA LEU A 223 10.15 -31.77 1.32
C LEU A 223 10.03 -32.04 2.83
N GLY A 224 8.82 -32.35 3.33
CA GLY A 224 8.59 -32.69 4.73
C GLY A 224 8.74 -31.50 5.70
N ILE A 225 8.54 -30.26 5.23
CA ILE A 225 8.71 -29.02 6.02
C ILE A 225 7.92 -29.07 7.32
N PHE A 226 6.69 -29.62 7.30
CA PHE A 226 5.78 -29.63 8.46
C PHE A 226 6.28 -30.54 9.60
N THR A 227 7.27 -31.39 9.35
CA THR A 227 7.85 -32.28 10.35
C THR A 227 9.25 -31.85 10.81
N MET A 228 9.79 -30.78 10.22
CA MET A 228 11.13 -30.26 10.54
C MET A 228 11.07 -29.16 11.61
N PRO A 229 12.12 -29.01 12.44
CA PRO A 229 12.26 -27.83 13.29
C PRO A 229 12.32 -26.53 12.45
N HIS A 230 11.71 -25.47 12.92
CA HIS A 230 11.74 -24.16 12.28
C HIS A 230 12.52 -23.12 13.09
N PRO A 231 13.19 -22.15 12.42
CA PRO A 231 13.43 -22.03 10.97
C PRO A 231 14.46 -23.05 10.49
N ASN A 232 14.42 -23.45 9.19
CA ASN A 232 15.39 -24.34 8.58
C ASN A 232 15.81 -23.86 7.17
N SER A 233 16.92 -24.35 6.67
CA SER A 233 17.48 -23.93 5.38
C SER A 233 16.57 -24.24 4.19
N VAL A 234 15.74 -25.28 4.27
CA VAL A 234 14.81 -25.66 3.20
C VAL A 234 13.68 -24.62 3.12
N ALA A 235 13.14 -24.18 4.27
CA ALA A 235 12.15 -23.10 4.31
C ALA A 235 12.72 -21.78 3.75
N ALA A 236 13.97 -21.47 4.06
CA ALA A 236 14.68 -20.31 3.52
C ALA A 236 14.82 -20.37 1.99
N ASP A 237 15.20 -21.55 1.44
CA ASP A 237 15.31 -21.76 0.02
C ASP A 237 13.96 -21.66 -0.72
N ILE A 238 12.88 -22.15 -0.10
CA ILE A 238 11.52 -22.02 -0.64
C ILE A 238 11.11 -20.53 -0.60
N ALA A 239 11.36 -19.83 0.49
CA ALA A 239 11.08 -18.39 0.63
C ALA A 239 11.79 -17.58 -0.44
N ALA A 240 13.10 -17.84 -0.69
CA ALA A 240 13.87 -17.18 -1.74
C ALA A 240 13.32 -17.50 -3.14
N SER A 241 12.94 -18.76 -3.40
CA SER A 241 12.36 -19.17 -4.69
C SER A 241 10.99 -18.55 -4.94
N PHE A 242 10.15 -18.47 -3.89
CA PHE A 242 8.84 -17.82 -3.93
C PHE A 242 8.96 -16.33 -4.20
N GLN A 243 9.74 -15.61 -3.39
CA GLN A 243 9.95 -14.18 -3.55
C GLN A 243 10.43 -13.83 -4.96
N ARG A 244 11.42 -14.58 -5.47
CA ARG A 244 11.91 -14.40 -6.85
C ARG A 244 10.81 -14.60 -7.89
N SER A 245 9.93 -15.58 -7.71
CA SER A 245 8.83 -15.85 -8.65
C SER A 245 7.81 -14.72 -8.69
N VAL A 246 7.47 -14.15 -7.53
CA VAL A 246 6.59 -12.96 -7.44
C VAL A 246 7.23 -11.76 -8.12
N VAL A 247 8.48 -11.45 -7.77
CA VAL A 247 9.22 -10.30 -8.31
C VAL A 247 9.37 -10.41 -9.84
N ASP A 248 9.67 -11.59 -10.36
CA ASP A 248 9.79 -11.80 -11.81
C ASP A 248 8.48 -11.45 -12.55
N VAL A 249 7.32 -11.85 -12.02
CA VAL A 249 6.01 -11.53 -12.62
C VAL A 249 5.73 -10.04 -12.55
N LEU A 250 5.87 -9.43 -11.37
CA LEU A 250 5.62 -7.99 -11.17
C LEU A 250 6.48 -7.15 -12.11
N VAL A 251 7.78 -7.37 -12.12
CA VAL A 251 8.74 -6.57 -12.91
C VAL A 251 8.53 -6.77 -14.41
N THR A 252 8.34 -8.00 -14.86
CA THR A 252 8.18 -8.27 -16.30
C THR A 252 6.93 -7.64 -16.87
N LYS A 253 5.79 -7.73 -16.15
CA LYS A 253 4.54 -7.09 -16.59
C LYS A 253 4.61 -5.58 -16.55
N THR A 254 5.20 -5.01 -15.50
CA THR A 254 5.42 -3.55 -15.39
C THR A 254 6.30 -3.05 -16.53
N THR A 255 7.40 -3.74 -16.86
CA THR A 255 8.28 -3.39 -17.98
C THR A 255 7.53 -3.40 -19.31
N ALA A 256 6.74 -4.45 -19.56
CA ALA A 256 5.96 -4.58 -20.80
C ALA A 256 4.90 -3.49 -20.93
N ALA A 257 4.19 -3.16 -19.84
CA ALA A 257 3.19 -2.10 -19.81
C ALA A 257 3.84 -0.72 -20.02
N ALA A 258 4.94 -0.42 -19.32
CA ALA A 258 5.68 0.83 -19.46
C ALA A 258 6.13 1.08 -20.91
N SER A 259 6.70 0.04 -21.55
CA SER A 259 7.12 0.14 -22.95
C SER A 259 5.95 0.34 -23.92
N ARG A 260 4.83 -0.37 -23.69
CA ARG A 260 3.65 -0.31 -24.57
C ARG A 260 2.96 1.05 -24.52
N HIS A 261 2.92 1.68 -23.35
CA HIS A 261 2.27 2.99 -23.16
C HIS A 261 3.22 4.17 -23.29
N GLY A 262 4.52 3.93 -23.52
CA GLY A 262 5.51 4.98 -23.75
C GLY A 262 5.62 5.98 -22.59
N VAL A 263 5.49 5.48 -21.34
CA VAL A 263 5.53 6.34 -20.15
C VAL A 263 6.92 6.91 -19.92
N LYS A 264 6.99 8.08 -19.33
CA LYS A 264 8.26 8.76 -19.01
C LYS A 264 8.86 8.25 -17.69
N GLN A 265 8.03 7.74 -16.80
CA GLN A 265 8.45 7.30 -15.49
C GLN A 265 7.58 6.15 -14.98
N VAL A 266 8.18 5.28 -14.16
CA VAL A 266 7.48 4.23 -13.42
C VAL A 266 7.57 4.54 -11.93
N LEU A 267 6.44 4.44 -11.23
CA LEU A 267 6.34 4.61 -9.78
C LEU A 267 6.09 3.26 -9.12
N LEU A 268 6.64 3.08 -7.92
CA LEU A 268 6.25 2.00 -7.03
C LEU A 268 5.37 2.54 -5.89
N ALA A 269 4.36 1.77 -5.47
CA ALA A 269 3.44 2.16 -4.41
C ALA A 269 2.90 0.94 -3.64
N GLY A 270 2.57 1.12 -2.35
CA GLY A 270 2.04 0.08 -1.48
C GLY A 270 3.12 -0.71 -0.73
N GLY A 271 2.73 -1.33 0.39
CA GLY A 271 3.65 -1.91 1.38
C GLY A 271 4.61 -2.99 0.87
N VAL A 272 4.21 -3.78 -0.13
CA VAL A 272 5.11 -4.80 -0.72
C VAL A 272 6.28 -4.16 -1.48
N THR A 273 6.15 -2.91 -1.89
CA THR A 273 7.24 -2.19 -2.57
C THR A 273 8.39 -1.80 -1.63
N ALA A 274 8.23 -1.99 -0.33
CA ALA A 274 9.35 -1.94 0.62
C ALA A 274 10.32 -3.12 0.46
N ASN A 275 9.90 -4.21 -0.23
CA ASN A 275 10.74 -5.39 -0.47
C ASN A 275 11.98 -5.03 -1.31
N GLU A 276 13.17 -5.30 -0.77
CA GLU A 276 14.46 -4.92 -1.35
C GLU A 276 14.69 -5.57 -2.73
N LEU A 277 14.40 -6.88 -2.86
CA LEU A 277 14.57 -7.59 -4.13
C LEU A 277 13.68 -7.01 -5.23
N LEU A 278 12.45 -6.60 -4.90
CA LEU A 278 11.56 -5.94 -5.86
C LEU A 278 12.15 -4.60 -6.29
N ARG A 279 12.54 -3.75 -5.35
CA ARG A 279 13.12 -2.41 -5.61
C ARG A 279 14.35 -2.50 -6.51
N GLU A 280 15.31 -3.33 -6.14
CA GLU A 280 16.54 -3.53 -6.92
C GLU A 280 16.26 -4.09 -8.32
N THR A 281 15.34 -5.07 -8.41
CA THR A 281 15.05 -5.72 -9.69
C THR A 281 14.34 -4.77 -10.64
N VAL A 282 13.40 -3.95 -10.14
CA VAL A 282 12.71 -2.92 -10.94
C VAL A 282 13.73 -1.91 -11.48
N VAL A 283 14.53 -1.30 -10.60
CA VAL A 283 15.54 -0.30 -11.00
C VAL A 283 16.54 -0.87 -12.01
N ARG A 284 16.98 -2.11 -11.82
CA ARG A 284 17.96 -2.76 -12.73
C ARG A 284 17.38 -3.14 -14.08
N ARG A 285 16.10 -3.58 -14.15
CA ARG A 285 15.52 -4.20 -15.36
C ARG A 285 14.68 -3.27 -16.22
N LEU A 286 14.13 -2.19 -15.63
CA LEU A 286 13.35 -1.23 -16.40
C LEU A 286 14.28 -0.25 -17.12
N PRO A 287 14.07 -0.04 -18.44
CA PRO A 287 14.78 1.00 -19.18
C PRO A 287 14.24 2.41 -18.87
N THR A 288 12.99 2.49 -18.39
CA THR A 288 12.30 3.72 -17.99
C THR A 288 12.75 4.12 -16.58
N PRO A 289 12.99 5.41 -16.29
CA PRO A 289 13.30 5.88 -14.94
C PRO A 289 12.26 5.43 -13.92
N VAL A 290 12.73 4.95 -12.77
CA VAL A 290 11.88 4.46 -11.68
C VAL A 290 12.01 5.37 -10.48
N LEU A 291 10.87 5.79 -9.93
CA LEU A 291 10.80 6.47 -8.64
C LEU A 291 10.24 5.51 -7.59
N VAL A 292 10.92 5.44 -6.47
CA VAL A 292 10.56 4.54 -5.36
C VAL A 292 10.50 5.37 -4.08
N PRO A 293 9.35 5.44 -3.40
CA PRO A 293 9.22 6.21 -2.17
C PRO A 293 10.11 5.62 -1.06
N ASP A 294 10.40 6.44 -0.06
CA ASP A 294 11.00 5.94 1.18
C ASP A 294 10.16 4.81 1.76
N PRO A 295 10.78 3.77 2.35
CA PRO A 295 10.05 2.61 2.88
C PRO A 295 8.92 2.97 3.85
N VAL A 296 9.09 4.00 4.66
CA VAL A 296 8.07 4.50 5.60
C VAL A 296 6.83 5.07 4.89
N LEU A 297 6.97 5.54 3.65
CA LEU A 297 5.87 6.06 2.84
C LEU A 297 5.23 5.00 1.94
N CYS A 298 5.83 3.80 1.85
CA CYS A 298 5.25 2.69 1.10
C CYS A 298 4.08 2.03 1.84
N THR A 299 4.11 2.03 3.18
CA THR A 299 3.03 1.50 4.03
C THR A 299 1.94 2.53 4.27
N ASP A 300 0.81 2.10 4.85
CA ASP A 300 -0.33 2.97 5.14
C ASP A 300 0.10 4.11 6.06
N ASN A 301 -0.15 5.35 5.60
CA ASN A 301 0.20 6.57 6.30
C ASN A 301 -0.71 7.72 5.86
N ALA A 302 -0.81 8.77 6.67
CA ALA A 302 -1.70 9.88 6.36
C ALA A 302 -1.05 10.98 5.51
N ALA A 303 0.28 10.99 5.37
CA ALA A 303 0.94 11.97 4.50
C ALA A 303 0.55 11.77 3.03
N MET A 304 0.41 10.52 2.57
CA MET A 304 -0.08 10.20 1.23
C MET A 304 -1.53 10.69 1.02
N ILE A 305 -2.36 10.62 2.07
CA ILE A 305 -3.75 11.10 2.04
C ILE A 305 -3.78 12.62 1.92
N ALA A 306 -2.96 13.31 2.71
CA ALA A 306 -2.85 14.77 2.66
C ALA A 306 -2.27 15.25 1.33
N SER A 307 -1.27 14.57 0.78
CA SER A 307 -0.70 14.86 -0.55
C SER A 307 -1.75 14.72 -1.64
N CYS A 308 -2.44 13.59 -1.72
CA CYS A 308 -3.54 13.38 -2.66
C CYS A 308 -4.65 14.43 -2.50
N GLY A 309 -5.01 14.74 -1.25
CA GLY A 309 -6.00 15.77 -0.90
C GLY A 309 -5.64 17.15 -1.40
N TYR A 310 -4.37 17.52 -1.39
CA TYR A 310 -3.90 18.80 -1.96
C TYR A 310 -4.20 18.90 -3.46
N PHE A 311 -3.87 17.87 -4.24
CA PHE A 311 -4.12 17.87 -5.68
C PHE A 311 -5.61 17.80 -6.00
N HIS A 312 -6.41 17.10 -5.18
CA HIS A 312 -7.87 17.12 -5.29
C HIS A 312 -8.44 18.51 -5.01
N LEU A 313 -7.96 19.19 -3.97
CA LEU A 313 -8.39 20.56 -3.64
C LEU A 313 -8.08 21.53 -4.78
N LEU A 314 -6.88 21.46 -5.38
CA LEU A 314 -6.51 22.28 -6.55
C LEU A 314 -7.42 22.02 -7.75
N ALA A 315 -7.90 20.80 -7.92
CA ALA A 315 -8.86 20.43 -8.97
C ALA A 315 -10.31 20.77 -8.62
N GLY A 316 -10.57 21.38 -7.45
CA GLY A 316 -11.94 21.72 -7.00
C GLY A 316 -12.77 20.51 -6.56
N ARG A 317 -12.13 19.35 -6.29
CA ARG A 317 -12.82 18.13 -5.86
C ARG A 317 -13.00 18.15 -4.34
N VAL A 318 -14.13 18.66 -3.90
CA VAL A 318 -14.54 18.75 -2.50
C VAL A 318 -15.76 17.86 -2.27
N ALA A 319 -15.80 17.13 -1.18
CA ALA A 319 -16.92 16.27 -0.81
C ALA A 319 -18.03 17.05 -0.10
N GLY A 320 -19.27 16.61 -0.29
CA GLY A 320 -20.40 17.07 0.51
C GLY A 320 -20.50 16.34 1.85
N TRP A 321 -21.48 16.76 2.67
CA TRP A 321 -21.77 16.10 3.97
C TRP A 321 -22.35 14.69 3.82
N ASP A 322 -22.72 14.31 2.61
CA ASP A 322 -23.17 12.97 2.20
C ASP A 322 -22.02 11.99 1.92
N LEU A 323 -20.75 12.44 2.03
CA LEU A 323 -19.60 11.55 1.92
C LEU A 323 -19.79 10.32 2.81
N ASP A 324 -19.73 9.13 2.22
CA ASP A 324 -19.88 7.87 2.93
C ASP A 324 -18.72 6.93 2.60
N VAL A 325 -18.58 5.88 3.41
CA VAL A 325 -17.55 4.87 3.21
C VAL A 325 -17.93 3.91 2.08
N ILE A 326 -16.98 3.58 1.24
CA ILE A 326 -17.13 2.61 0.14
C ILE A 326 -16.03 1.55 0.28
N PRO A 327 -16.27 0.47 1.06
CA PRO A 327 -15.25 -0.55 1.33
C PRO A 327 -14.66 -1.20 0.08
N GLY A 328 -15.43 -1.30 -0.98
CA GLY A 328 -15.02 -1.85 -2.27
C GLY A 328 -14.73 -0.78 -3.34
N LEU A 329 -14.37 0.45 -2.96
CA LEU A 329 -14.11 1.54 -3.88
C LEU A 329 -13.03 1.14 -4.89
N LYS A 330 -13.34 1.28 -6.17
CA LYS A 330 -12.40 0.97 -7.25
C LYS A 330 -11.56 2.20 -7.58
N LEU A 331 -10.37 1.96 -8.10
CA LEU A 331 -9.53 2.98 -8.68
C LEU A 331 -9.93 3.20 -10.15
N GLY A 332 -10.18 4.44 -10.53
CA GLY A 332 -10.55 4.82 -11.90
C GLY A 332 -12.03 4.79 -12.17
#